data_c2c1bb6e43aed76d92388c0d71f24db5
#
_entry.id   c2c1bb6e43aed76d92388c0d71f24db5
#
_cell.length_a   1.000
_cell.length_b   1.000
_cell.length_c   1.000
_cell.angle_alpha   90.00
_cell.angle_beta   90.00
_cell.angle_gamma   90.00
#
_symmetry.space_group_name_H-M   'P 1'
#
loop_
_entity.id
_entity.type
_entity.pdbx_description
1 polymer ?
#
loop_
_entity_poly.entity_id
_entity_poly.type
_entity_poly.pdbx_seq_one_letter_code
_entity_poly.pdbx_strand_id
1 'polypeptide(L)'
;YELNYSSDIDLICFFDEEIFNPEEFQAMRRTFINATKNMYRLLNENGKDGYVFRTDLRLRPDPSVTPVCMGVDAAERYYASLGRTWERAAFIKARVCAGDFLAGSKFLKNLEPFIWRKYLDYTAIADAHDIRLRIRDHYQTKSGNITLPKHNMKLGRGGIRDIEFFTQTHQIIFGGRDKSIRSKATIKSLKLISEKKWLPVNLVKNLTDHYCFHRTIEHRLQMINDAQTHELPSSDQGFARLASLMSKDKDELKQELFFRLSETNAAIEGFFEPQKFDQNIETQSIPKEFEEGIKNWTSFPALRADRAISIFERLKPSIFKKINSTSRPNETLKAFDNFLSKLPAGVQLFSLFENNIQILDLLIDILGTSEALSEYLVKN
;
A
#
# COMPACT_ATOMS: atom_id res chain seq x y z
N TYR A 1 16.20 -4.87 14.12
CA TYR A 1 15.16 -5.88 13.85
C TYR A 1 14.73 -5.96 12.38
N GLU A 2 14.97 -4.95 11.55
CA GLU A 2 14.48 -4.95 10.16
C GLU A 2 15.42 -5.65 9.16
N LEU A 3 16.69 -5.82 9.49
CA LEU A 3 17.61 -6.62 8.69
C LEU A 3 17.38 -8.10 8.99
N ASN A 4 17.16 -8.89 7.94
CA ASN A 4 17.02 -10.34 8.06
C ASN A 4 18.38 -11.01 8.26
N TYR A 5 18.37 -12.20 8.89
CA TYR A 5 19.54 -13.06 8.98
C TYR A 5 19.94 -13.56 7.58
N SER A 6 18.96 -13.95 6.78
CA SER A 6 19.16 -14.38 5.40
C SER A 6 18.09 -13.73 4.51
N SER A 7 18.52 -12.84 3.60
CA SER A 7 17.61 -12.02 2.76
C SER A 7 18.27 -11.63 1.46
N ASP A 8 17.44 -11.31 0.48
CA ASP A 8 17.87 -10.59 -0.71
C ASP A 8 18.14 -9.12 -0.38
N ILE A 9 19.02 -8.49 -1.15
CA ILE A 9 19.14 -7.04 -1.21
C ILE A 9 18.41 -6.54 -2.46
N ASP A 10 17.47 -5.64 -2.26
CA ASP A 10 16.74 -5.00 -3.34
C ASP A 10 17.52 -3.78 -3.83
N LEU A 11 17.97 -3.79 -5.07
CA LEU A 11 18.75 -2.73 -5.67
C LEU A 11 18.04 -2.15 -6.90
N ILE A 12 18.11 -0.81 -7.04
CA ILE A 12 17.76 -0.11 -8.28
C ILE A 12 19.00 0.65 -8.73
N CYS A 13 19.42 0.45 -9.98
CA CYS A 13 20.60 1.06 -10.56
C CYS A 13 20.18 2.13 -11.56
N PHE A 14 20.75 3.33 -11.41
CA PHE A 14 20.54 4.46 -12.28
C PHE A 14 21.87 5.02 -12.80
N PHE A 15 21.83 5.71 -13.94
CA PHE A 15 22.93 6.56 -14.40
C PHE A 15 22.40 7.96 -14.70
N ASP A 16 23.22 8.97 -14.52
CA ASP A 16 22.87 10.35 -14.80
C ASP A 16 23.13 10.65 -16.28
N GLU A 17 22.07 10.93 -17.03
CA GLU A 17 22.16 11.27 -18.45
C GLU A 17 22.77 12.65 -18.70
N GLU A 18 22.64 13.59 -17.77
CA GLU A 18 23.08 14.97 -17.92
C GLU A 18 24.61 15.12 -18.08
N ILE A 19 25.39 14.12 -17.62
CA ILE A 19 26.86 14.16 -17.67
C ILE A 19 27.44 13.70 -19.01
N PHE A 20 26.61 13.22 -19.96
CA PHE A 20 27.04 12.70 -21.26
C PHE A 20 26.51 13.53 -22.43
N ASN A 21 27.29 13.57 -23.50
CA ASN A 21 26.80 14.13 -24.76
C ASN A 21 25.65 13.28 -25.32
N PRO A 22 24.60 13.89 -25.91
CA PRO A 22 23.49 13.15 -26.48
C PRO A 22 23.88 12.07 -27.50
N GLU A 23 24.97 12.28 -28.26
CA GLU A 23 25.48 11.33 -29.24
C GLU A 23 26.06 10.06 -28.57
N GLU A 24 26.59 10.17 -27.37
CA GLU A 24 27.21 9.07 -26.61
C GLU A 24 26.18 8.27 -25.80
N PHE A 25 24.96 8.78 -25.64
CA PHE A 25 23.93 8.22 -24.77
C PHE A 25 23.71 6.71 -24.97
N GLN A 26 23.60 6.25 -26.24
CA GLN A 26 23.34 4.83 -26.51
C GLN A 26 24.53 3.93 -26.13
N ALA A 27 25.74 4.40 -26.34
CA ALA A 27 26.96 3.67 -25.97
C ALA A 27 27.09 3.58 -24.44
N MET A 28 26.89 4.70 -23.76
CA MET A 28 26.95 4.78 -22.30
C MET A 28 25.85 3.94 -21.63
N ARG A 29 24.62 4.02 -22.13
CA ARG A 29 23.51 3.18 -21.66
C ARG A 29 23.86 1.68 -21.72
N ARG A 30 24.43 1.21 -22.82
CA ARG A 30 24.88 -0.19 -22.96
C ARG A 30 25.97 -0.52 -21.94
N THR A 31 26.91 0.38 -21.74
CA THR A 31 28.01 0.21 -20.79
C THR A 31 27.48 0.06 -19.36
N PHE A 32 26.57 0.94 -18.91
CA PHE A 32 25.97 0.86 -17.58
C PHE A 32 25.10 -0.38 -17.39
N ILE A 33 24.33 -0.79 -18.40
CA ILE A 33 23.57 -2.04 -18.34
C ILE A 33 24.51 -3.25 -18.16
N ASN A 34 25.62 -3.30 -18.90
CA ASN A 34 26.60 -4.39 -18.80
C ASN A 34 27.35 -4.36 -17.46
N ALA A 35 27.72 -3.18 -16.99
CA ALA A 35 28.33 -3.02 -15.67
C ALA A 35 27.39 -3.49 -14.56
N THR A 36 26.11 -3.12 -14.62
CA THR A 36 25.10 -3.57 -13.66
C THR A 36 24.90 -5.10 -13.71
N LYS A 37 24.86 -5.70 -14.90
CA LYS A 37 24.78 -7.17 -15.03
C LYS A 37 26.00 -7.85 -14.43
N ASN A 38 27.21 -7.31 -14.65
CA ASN A 38 28.42 -7.85 -14.07
C ASN A 38 28.45 -7.70 -12.55
N MET A 39 28.05 -6.55 -12.02
CA MET A 39 27.89 -6.34 -10.57
C MET A 39 26.92 -7.35 -9.97
N TYR A 40 25.72 -7.49 -10.57
CA TYR A 40 24.72 -8.46 -10.13
C TYR A 40 25.30 -9.88 -10.11
N ARG A 41 26.01 -10.28 -11.17
CA ARG A 41 26.65 -11.59 -11.26
C ARG A 41 27.67 -11.80 -10.13
N LEU A 42 28.56 -10.84 -9.91
CA LEU A 42 29.58 -10.91 -8.86
C LEU A 42 29.00 -11.02 -7.45
N LEU A 43 27.85 -10.36 -7.19
CA LEU A 43 27.18 -10.42 -5.89
C LEU A 43 26.40 -11.72 -5.69
N ASN A 44 25.74 -12.23 -6.74
CA ASN A 44 24.70 -13.25 -6.64
C ASN A 44 25.17 -14.65 -7.06
N GLU A 45 26.23 -14.78 -7.88
CA GLU A 45 26.71 -16.09 -8.33
C GLU A 45 27.31 -16.87 -7.16
N ASN A 46 27.01 -18.17 -7.13
CA ASN A 46 27.50 -19.09 -6.14
C ASN A 46 28.90 -19.61 -6.59
N GLY A 47 29.95 -19.11 -5.95
CA GLY A 47 31.33 -19.53 -6.19
C GLY A 47 31.76 -20.68 -5.26
N LYS A 48 33.07 -20.96 -5.22
CA LYS A 48 33.64 -21.98 -4.33
C LYS A 48 33.39 -21.68 -2.84
N ASP A 49 33.35 -20.40 -2.49
CA ASP A 49 33.16 -19.92 -1.12
C ASP A 49 31.73 -19.43 -0.83
N GLY A 50 30.76 -19.80 -1.69
CA GLY A 50 29.36 -19.36 -1.62
C GLY A 50 29.10 -18.10 -2.46
N TYR A 51 28.10 -17.32 -2.08
CA TYR A 51 27.70 -16.05 -2.71
C TYR A 51 27.95 -14.87 -1.76
N VAL A 52 28.07 -13.66 -2.32
CA VAL A 52 28.26 -12.46 -1.49
C VAL A 52 26.94 -11.98 -0.93
N PHE A 53 25.97 -11.67 -1.81
CA PHE A 53 24.59 -11.29 -1.46
C PHE A 53 23.65 -11.79 -2.53
N ARG A 54 22.54 -12.40 -2.12
CA ARG A 54 21.39 -12.56 -3.03
C ARG A 54 20.84 -11.17 -3.36
N THR A 55 20.75 -10.88 -4.65
CA THR A 55 20.40 -9.54 -5.14
C THR A 55 19.15 -9.59 -5.99
N ASP A 56 18.20 -8.68 -5.73
CA ASP A 56 16.99 -8.52 -6.52
C ASP A 56 16.98 -7.14 -7.19
N LEU A 57 16.82 -7.12 -8.51
CA LEU A 57 16.75 -5.89 -9.32
C LEU A 57 15.32 -5.59 -9.80
N ARG A 58 14.30 -6.29 -9.28
CA ARG A 58 12.91 -6.17 -9.78
C ARG A 58 12.15 -4.96 -9.26
N LEU A 59 12.66 -4.22 -8.27
CA LEU A 59 12.02 -2.99 -7.77
C LEU A 59 12.19 -1.78 -8.70
N ARG A 60 12.94 -1.92 -9.81
CA ARG A 60 13.05 -0.85 -10.81
C ARG A 60 11.73 -0.59 -11.54
N PRO A 61 11.54 0.62 -12.13
CA PRO A 61 10.34 0.93 -12.91
C PRO A 61 10.04 -0.13 -13.97
N ASP A 62 8.86 -0.69 -13.95
CA ASP A 62 8.35 -1.73 -14.86
C ASP A 62 9.43 -2.75 -15.32
N PRO A 63 9.79 -3.70 -14.46
CA PRO A 63 10.90 -4.63 -14.72
C PRO A 63 10.66 -5.58 -15.91
N SER A 64 9.43 -5.65 -16.44
CA SER A 64 9.10 -6.47 -17.60
C SER A 64 9.61 -5.89 -18.91
N VAL A 65 9.75 -4.56 -19.00
CA VAL A 65 10.12 -3.85 -20.23
C VAL A 65 11.37 -2.96 -20.07
N THR A 66 11.78 -2.63 -18.84
CA THR A 66 12.92 -1.75 -18.61
C THR A 66 14.23 -2.52 -18.39
N PRO A 67 15.38 -1.96 -18.82
CA PRO A 67 16.69 -2.56 -18.57
C PRO A 67 17.02 -2.52 -17.06
N VAL A 68 18.04 -3.32 -16.65
CA VAL A 68 18.48 -3.42 -15.25
C VAL A 68 19.15 -2.15 -14.71
N CYS A 69 19.57 -1.24 -15.60
CA CYS A 69 20.04 0.11 -15.29
C CYS A 69 19.38 1.09 -16.25
N MET A 70 18.87 2.18 -15.75
CA MET A 70 18.15 3.18 -16.55
C MET A 70 18.58 4.59 -16.16
N GLY A 71 18.31 5.55 -17.06
CA GLY A 71 18.63 6.95 -16.81
C GLY A 71 17.72 7.54 -15.72
N VAL A 72 18.27 8.48 -14.97
CA VAL A 72 17.57 9.19 -13.87
C VAL A 72 16.34 9.90 -14.39
N ASP A 73 16.43 10.65 -15.50
CA ASP A 73 15.31 11.40 -16.06
C ASP A 73 14.16 10.50 -16.52
N ALA A 74 14.50 9.34 -17.11
CA ALA A 74 13.48 8.37 -17.53
C ALA A 74 12.76 7.79 -16.31
N ALA A 75 13.48 7.53 -15.21
CA ALA A 75 12.91 7.05 -13.95
C ALA A 75 12.03 8.12 -13.29
N GLU A 76 12.46 9.38 -13.23
CA GLU A 76 11.67 10.48 -12.67
C GLU A 76 10.35 10.66 -13.43
N ARG A 77 10.39 10.64 -14.77
CA ARG A 77 9.18 10.71 -15.61
C ARG A 77 8.23 9.53 -15.35
N TYR A 78 8.78 8.32 -15.21
CA TYR A 78 7.96 7.15 -14.87
C TYR A 78 7.25 7.34 -13.53
N TYR A 79 7.97 7.68 -12.46
CA TYR A 79 7.38 7.84 -11.14
C TYR A 79 6.40 9.01 -11.06
N ALA A 80 6.62 10.08 -11.82
CA ALA A 80 5.71 11.21 -11.89
C ALA A 80 4.37 10.87 -12.57
N SER A 81 4.36 9.99 -13.58
CA SER A 81 3.19 9.72 -14.42
C SER A 81 2.55 8.36 -14.17
N LEU A 82 3.34 7.30 -13.97
CA LEU A 82 2.90 5.90 -13.91
C LEU A 82 3.17 5.23 -12.57
N GLY A 83 3.89 5.90 -11.67
CA GLY A 83 4.31 5.34 -10.39
C GLY A 83 3.14 4.88 -9.53
N ARG A 84 3.23 3.66 -9.00
CA ARG A 84 2.18 2.97 -8.27
C ARG A 84 2.31 3.17 -6.76
N THR A 85 1.24 2.97 -6.01
CA THR A 85 1.22 3.14 -4.54
C THR A 85 2.19 2.21 -3.83
N TRP A 86 2.40 0.96 -4.30
CA TRP A 86 3.37 0.05 -3.71
C TRP A 86 4.82 0.52 -3.89
N GLU A 87 5.14 1.20 -5.01
CA GLU A 87 6.46 1.80 -5.23
C GLU A 87 6.71 2.95 -4.26
N ARG A 88 5.68 3.76 -3.96
CA ARG A 88 5.76 4.79 -2.91
C ARG A 88 6.15 4.16 -1.57
N ALA A 89 5.51 3.05 -1.18
CA ALA A 89 5.82 2.33 0.05
C ALA A 89 7.25 1.79 0.05
N ALA A 90 7.76 1.26 -1.07
CA ALA A 90 9.14 0.81 -1.20
C ALA A 90 10.13 1.96 -1.03
N PHE A 91 9.88 3.12 -1.65
CA PHE A 91 10.74 4.30 -1.54
C PHE A 91 10.79 4.92 -0.13
N ILE A 92 9.83 4.67 0.75
CA ILE A 92 9.93 5.09 2.16
C ILE A 92 11.22 4.57 2.80
N LYS A 93 11.63 3.35 2.44
CA LYS A 93 12.83 2.68 2.98
C LYS A 93 14.08 2.89 2.13
N ALA A 94 13.96 3.48 0.94
CA ALA A 94 15.08 3.64 0.01
C ALA A 94 16.18 4.55 0.55
N ARG A 95 17.41 4.25 0.18
CA ARG A 95 18.61 5.05 0.46
C ARG A 95 19.64 4.87 -0.64
N VAL A 96 20.46 5.87 -0.83
CA VAL A 96 21.68 5.72 -1.64
C VAL A 96 22.64 4.79 -0.90
N CYS A 97 23.18 3.81 -1.58
CA CYS A 97 24.09 2.83 -0.97
C CYS A 97 25.47 2.77 -1.66
N ALA A 98 25.56 3.17 -2.93
CA ALA A 98 26.80 3.17 -3.69
C ALA A 98 26.72 4.15 -4.87
N GLY A 99 27.87 4.43 -5.50
CA GLY A 99 28.00 5.34 -6.64
C GLY A 99 28.08 6.81 -6.22
N ASP A 100 27.53 7.71 -7.04
CA ASP A 100 27.47 9.13 -6.74
C ASP A 100 26.37 9.43 -5.71
N PHE A 101 26.77 9.72 -4.48
CA PHE A 101 25.86 10.03 -3.37
C PHE A 101 25.13 11.36 -3.56
N LEU A 102 25.70 12.33 -4.27
CA LEU A 102 25.07 13.62 -4.53
C LEU A 102 23.95 13.45 -5.57
N ALA A 103 24.24 12.80 -6.69
CA ALA A 103 23.24 12.49 -7.71
C ALA A 103 22.11 11.62 -7.15
N GLY A 104 22.44 10.58 -6.40
CA GLY A 104 21.44 9.72 -5.78
C GLY A 104 20.58 10.44 -4.73
N SER A 105 21.15 11.38 -3.97
CA SER A 105 20.40 12.20 -3.00
C SER A 105 19.50 13.21 -3.71
N LYS A 106 19.96 13.81 -4.83
CA LYS A 106 19.16 14.70 -5.70
C LYS A 106 17.95 13.94 -6.24
N PHE A 107 18.15 12.73 -6.78
CA PHE A 107 17.09 11.87 -7.26
C PHE A 107 16.05 11.56 -6.18
N LEU A 108 16.46 11.09 -5.00
CA LEU A 108 15.52 10.80 -3.91
C LEU A 108 14.74 12.04 -3.46
N LYS A 109 15.37 13.22 -3.48
CA LYS A 109 14.71 14.50 -3.18
C LYS A 109 13.68 14.87 -4.25
N ASN A 110 13.98 14.66 -5.53
CA ASN A 110 13.07 14.92 -6.63
C ASN A 110 11.85 13.98 -6.59
N LEU A 111 12.00 12.76 -6.03
CA LEU A 111 10.89 11.83 -5.82
C LEU A 111 10.01 12.15 -4.59
N GLU A 112 10.39 13.11 -3.72
CA GLU A 112 9.56 13.44 -2.54
C GLU A 112 8.09 13.75 -2.89
N PRO A 113 7.74 14.50 -3.95
CA PRO A 113 6.35 14.76 -4.32
C PRO A 113 5.58 13.51 -4.74
N PHE A 114 6.26 12.52 -5.34
CA PHE A 114 5.67 11.24 -5.66
C PHE A 114 5.40 10.41 -4.41
N ILE A 115 6.39 10.31 -3.50
CA ILE A 115 6.30 9.49 -2.28
C ILE A 115 5.30 10.12 -1.30
N TRP A 116 5.41 11.43 -1.08
CA TRP A 116 4.74 12.19 -0.02
C TRP A 116 3.77 13.22 -0.59
N ARG A 117 2.61 12.76 -1.04
CA ARG A 117 1.56 13.65 -1.56
C ARG A 117 0.98 14.51 -0.44
N LYS A 118 0.80 15.83 -0.69
CA LYS A 118 0.28 16.78 0.31
C LYS A 118 -1.20 16.59 0.62
N TYR A 119 -1.98 16.14 -0.38
CA TYR A 119 -3.41 15.94 -0.22
C TYR A 119 -3.68 14.53 0.30
N LEU A 120 -4.74 14.39 1.12
CA LEU A 120 -5.20 13.11 1.62
C LEU A 120 -5.49 12.19 0.43
N ASP A 121 -4.73 11.13 0.35
CA ASP A 121 -4.82 10.15 -0.72
C ASP A 121 -5.66 8.96 -0.22
N TYR A 122 -6.98 9.14 -0.24
CA TYR A 122 -7.90 8.06 0.14
C TYR A 122 -7.76 6.84 -0.76
N THR A 123 -7.33 7.05 -2.00
CA THR A 123 -7.03 5.92 -2.90
C THR A 123 -5.85 5.11 -2.42
N ALA A 124 -4.89 5.70 -1.70
CA ALA A 124 -3.75 4.98 -1.15
C ALA A 124 -4.17 3.95 -0.09
N ILE A 125 -5.22 4.21 0.70
CA ILE A 125 -5.76 3.24 1.67
C ILE A 125 -6.36 2.05 0.93
N ALA A 126 -7.21 2.32 -0.05
CA ALA A 126 -7.83 1.28 -0.87
C ALA A 126 -6.80 0.49 -1.68
N ASP A 127 -5.80 1.16 -2.28
CA ASP A 127 -4.69 0.50 -2.98
C ASP A 127 -3.87 -0.38 -2.04
N ALA A 128 -3.57 0.09 -0.83
CA ALA A 128 -2.88 -0.71 0.17
C ALA A 128 -3.70 -1.93 0.59
N HIS A 129 -5.00 -1.77 0.75
CA HIS A 129 -5.91 -2.88 1.04
C HIS A 129 -5.94 -3.91 -0.10
N ASP A 130 -6.09 -3.47 -1.35
CA ASP A 130 -6.10 -4.34 -2.53
C ASP A 130 -4.79 -5.10 -2.70
N ILE A 131 -3.64 -4.44 -2.49
CA ILE A 131 -2.32 -5.09 -2.52
C ILE A 131 -2.24 -6.16 -1.42
N ARG A 132 -2.69 -5.85 -0.21
CA ARG A 132 -2.71 -6.78 0.91
C ARG A 132 -3.59 -8.00 0.61
N LEU A 133 -4.78 -7.80 0.03
CA LEU A 133 -5.68 -8.89 -0.37
C LEU A 133 -5.02 -9.79 -1.42
N ARG A 134 -4.43 -9.24 -2.47
CA ARG A 134 -3.74 -10.03 -3.52
C ARG A 134 -2.57 -10.86 -2.97
N ILE A 135 -1.79 -10.30 -2.04
CA ILE A 135 -0.72 -11.04 -1.36
C ILE A 135 -1.32 -12.19 -0.56
N ARG A 136 -2.43 -11.96 0.15
CA ARG A 136 -3.13 -12.98 0.93
C ARG A 136 -3.66 -14.10 0.05
N ASP A 137 -4.34 -13.78 -1.03
CA ASP A 137 -4.93 -14.78 -1.96
C ASP A 137 -3.87 -15.71 -2.52
N HIS A 138 -2.66 -15.20 -2.75
CA HIS A 138 -1.55 -15.99 -3.27
C HIS A 138 -0.91 -16.94 -2.23
N TYR A 139 -0.90 -16.54 -0.94
CA TYR A 139 -0.21 -17.27 0.13
C TYR A 139 -1.13 -18.00 1.11
N GLN A 140 -2.45 -18.01 0.90
CA GLN A 140 -3.38 -18.60 1.86
C GLN A 140 -4.03 -19.90 1.39
N THR A 141 -4.14 -20.84 2.35
CA THR A 141 -5.09 -21.94 2.28
C THR A 141 -6.53 -21.40 2.31
N LYS A 142 -7.42 -22.06 1.60
CA LYS A 142 -8.84 -21.68 1.40
C LYS A 142 -9.69 -21.45 2.67
N SER A 143 -9.16 -21.72 3.88
CA SER A 143 -9.96 -21.75 5.11
C SER A 143 -10.11 -20.40 5.85
N GLY A 144 -9.43 -19.35 5.43
CA GLY A 144 -9.58 -18.03 6.08
C GLY A 144 -9.02 -17.91 7.52
N ASN A 145 -8.77 -19.02 8.21
CA ASN A 145 -8.30 -19.05 9.60
C ASN A 145 -6.78 -19.13 9.69
N ILE A 146 -6.21 -18.56 10.76
CA ILE A 146 -4.78 -18.69 11.08
C ILE A 146 -4.51 -20.13 11.54
N THR A 147 -3.63 -20.84 10.83
CA THR A 147 -3.13 -22.16 11.22
C THR A 147 -1.61 -22.09 11.34
N LEU A 148 -1.03 -22.57 12.44
CA LEU A 148 0.40 -22.45 12.66
C LEU A 148 1.26 -23.31 11.74
N PRO A 149 0.91 -24.59 11.44
CA PRO A 149 1.72 -25.41 10.53
C PRO A 149 1.87 -24.73 9.15
N LYS A 150 3.13 -24.50 8.73
CA LYS A 150 3.47 -23.81 7.49
C LYS A 150 2.97 -22.35 7.37
N HIS A 151 2.56 -21.74 8.47
CA HIS A 151 2.21 -20.32 8.43
C HIS A 151 3.41 -19.48 7.99
N ASN A 152 3.20 -18.61 7.02
CA ASN A 152 4.24 -17.70 6.56
C ASN A 152 4.30 -16.47 7.47
N MET A 153 5.35 -16.37 8.30
CA MET A 153 5.53 -15.28 9.28
C MET A 153 5.65 -13.91 8.63
N LYS A 154 6.08 -13.84 7.36
CA LYS A 154 6.21 -12.57 6.64
C LYS A 154 4.91 -12.16 5.94
N LEU A 155 4.31 -13.06 5.17
CA LEU A 155 3.20 -12.76 4.26
C LEU A 155 1.85 -13.32 4.72
N GLY A 156 1.82 -14.18 5.73
CA GLY A 156 0.60 -14.73 6.33
C GLY A 156 -0.15 -13.70 7.17
N ARG A 157 -1.39 -14.02 7.51
CA ARG A 157 -2.28 -13.15 8.33
C ARG A 157 -1.66 -12.82 9.67
N GLY A 158 -1.68 -11.54 10.02
CA GLY A 158 -1.09 -11.05 11.25
C GLY A 158 0.43 -11.08 11.28
N GLY A 159 1.08 -11.38 10.15
CA GLY A 159 2.53 -11.47 10.02
C GLY A 159 3.24 -10.13 9.93
N ILE A 160 4.54 -10.19 9.70
CA ILE A 160 5.45 -9.03 9.67
C ILE A 160 4.98 -7.98 8.64
N ARG A 161 4.62 -8.43 7.45
CA ARG A 161 4.22 -7.55 6.34
C ARG A 161 2.93 -6.78 6.63
N ASP A 162 2.00 -7.37 7.37
CA ASP A 162 0.78 -6.68 7.78
C ASP A 162 1.10 -5.45 8.65
N ILE A 163 2.01 -5.58 9.62
CA ILE A 163 2.45 -4.47 10.48
C ILE A 163 3.21 -3.40 9.68
N GLU A 164 4.10 -3.83 8.78
CA GLU A 164 4.85 -2.92 7.91
C GLU A 164 3.91 -2.13 6.98
N PHE A 165 2.98 -2.81 6.32
CA PHE A 165 1.98 -2.18 5.44
C PHE A 165 1.08 -1.20 6.19
N PHE A 166 0.59 -1.61 7.36
CA PHE A 166 -0.19 -0.74 8.23
C PHE A 166 0.56 0.56 8.55
N THR A 167 1.83 0.44 8.95
CA THR A 167 2.69 1.58 9.28
C THR A 167 2.95 2.46 8.05
N GLN A 168 3.33 1.86 6.91
CA GLN A 168 3.62 2.57 5.67
C GLN A 168 2.37 3.27 5.11
N THR A 169 1.19 2.66 5.23
CA THR A 169 -0.07 3.29 4.83
C THR A 169 -0.31 4.58 5.61
N HIS A 170 -0.12 4.57 6.93
CA HIS A 170 -0.20 5.79 7.74
C HIS A 170 0.83 6.84 7.33
N GLN A 171 2.07 6.41 7.03
CA GLN A 171 3.10 7.33 6.55
C GLN A 171 2.73 7.94 5.19
N ILE A 172 2.15 7.19 4.26
CA ILE A 172 1.70 7.69 2.95
C ILE A 172 0.55 8.69 3.11
N ILE A 173 -0.38 8.43 4.03
CA ILE A 173 -1.54 9.30 4.28
C ILE A 173 -1.11 10.64 4.90
N PHE A 174 -0.28 10.59 5.91
CA PHE A 174 0.03 11.76 6.73
C PHE A 174 1.40 12.40 6.44
N GLY A 175 2.35 11.65 5.89
CA GLY A 175 3.73 12.09 5.68
C GLY A 175 3.89 13.22 4.67
N GLY A 176 2.90 13.46 3.80
CA GLY A 176 2.88 14.62 2.92
C GLY A 176 2.72 15.94 3.68
N ARG A 177 1.95 15.92 4.76
CA ARG A 177 1.66 17.08 5.61
C ARG A 177 2.64 17.20 6.78
N ASP A 178 3.03 16.09 7.38
CA ASP A 178 3.95 16.04 8.52
C ASP A 178 5.21 15.24 8.19
N LYS A 179 6.30 15.97 7.97
CA LYS A 179 7.61 15.37 7.66
C LYS A 179 8.20 14.58 8.83
N SER A 180 7.76 14.84 10.06
CA SER A 180 8.33 14.21 11.26
C SER A 180 8.12 12.68 11.29
N ILE A 181 7.06 12.18 10.63
CA ILE A 181 6.75 10.74 10.58
C ILE A 181 7.45 9.99 9.44
N ARG A 182 8.24 10.67 8.61
CA ARG A 182 8.94 10.06 7.48
C ARG A 182 10.19 9.29 7.94
N SER A 183 10.00 8.30 8.80
CA SER A 183 11.07 7.42 9.24
C SER A 183 11.14 6.17 8.34
N LYS A 184 12.37 5.68 8.10
CA LYS A 184 12.60 4.41 7.37
C LYS A 184 12.36 3.19 8.26
N ALA A 185 12.46 3.34 9.59
CA ALA A 185 12.31 2.27 10.56
C ALA A 185 10.87 2.13 11.02
N THR A 186 10.29 0.93 10.89
CA THR A 186 8.88 0.62 11.19
C THR A 186 8.51 0.96 12.64
N ILE A 187 9.31 0.51 13.62
CA ILE A 187 9.05 0.77 15.05
C ILE A 187 9.10 2.27 15.34
N LYS A 188 10.09 2.99 14.78
CA LYS A 188 10.18 4.44 14.96
C LYS A 188 9.00 5.16 14.35
N SER A 189 8.54 4.73 13.18
CA SER A 189 7.36 5.29 12.52
C SER A 189 6.10 5.09 13.34
N LEU A 190 5.86 3.88 13.86
CA LEU A 190 4.72 3.59 14.75
C LEU A 190 4.71 4.52 15.98
N LYS A 191 5.86 4.71 16.63
CA LYS A 191 5.99 5.63 17.78
C LYS A 191 5.66 7.06 17.40
N LEU A 192 6.23 7.58 16.31
CA LEU A 192 5.99 8.94 15.84
C LEU A 192 4.52 9.18 15.49
N ILE A 193 3.85 8.20 14.88
CA ILE A 193 2.41 8.25 14.55
C ILE A 193 1.57 8.31 15.84
N SER A 194 1.94 7.54 16.87
CA SER A 194 1.27 7.55 18.16
C SER A 194 1.46 8.87 18.92
N GLU A 195 2.67 9.45 18.88
CA GLU A 195 2.96 10.75 19.47
C GLU A 195 2.08 11.87 18.88
N LYS A 196 1.67 11.74 17.62
CA LYS A 196 0.70 12.61 16.94
C LYS A 196 -0.76 12.31 17.30
N LYS A 197 -1.02 11.30 18.14
CA LYS A 197 -2.37 10.85 18.53
C LYS A 197 -3.22 10.30 17.37
N TRP A 198 -2.58 9.88 16.28
CA TRP A 198 -3.29 9.25 15.14
C TRP A 198 -3.51 7.76 15.36
N LEU A 199 -2.74 7.15 16.27
CA LEU A 199 -2.95 5.77 16.74
C LEU A 199 -2.94 5.72 18.26
N PRO A 200 -3.79 4.85 18.87
CA PRO A 200 -3.78 4.61 20.31
C PRO A 200 -2.43 4.08 20.78
N VAL A 201 -1.95 4.57 21.93
CA VAL A 201 -0.65 4.18 22.50
C VAL A 201 -0.57 2.66 22.76
N ASN A 202 -1.65 2.07 23.28
CA ASN A 202 -1.69 0.63 23.56
C ASN A 202 -1.59 -0.19 22.28
N LEU A 203 -2.26 0.22 21.20
CA LEU A 203 -2.16 -0.46 19.90
C LEU A 203 -0.72 -0.43 19.39
N VAL A 204 -0.06 0.72 19.43
CA VAL A 204 1.32 0.88 18.95
C VAL A 204 2.29 0.06 19.79
N LYS A 205 2.08 -0.02 21.12
CA LYS A 205 2.88 -0.88 22.00
C LYS A 205 2.73 -2.35 21.59
N ASN A 206 1.49 -2.84 21.46
CA ASN A 206 1.22 -4.22 21.07
C ASN A 206 1.82 -4.56 19.71
N LEU A 207 1.58 -3.71 18.67
CA LEU A 207 2.14 -3.94 17.35
C LEU A 207 3.68 -3.92 17.33
N THR A 208 4.30 -3.08 18.17
CA THR A 208 5.77 -3.04 18.30
C THR A 208 6.29 -4.33 18.91
N ASP A 209 5.67 -4.80 19.98
CA ASP A 209 6.06 -6.03 20.67
C ASP A 209 5.84 -7.27 19.78
N HIS A 210 4.72 -7.30 19.06
CA HIS A 210 4.43 -8.36 18.08
C HIS A 210 5.43 -8.33 16.91
N TYR A 211 5.74 -7.16 16.37
CA TYR A 211 6.73 -7.01 15.31
C TYR A 211 8.10 -7.54 15.74
N CYS A 212 8.60 -7.15 16.91
CA CYS A 212 9.86 -7.64 17.44
C CYS A 212 9.86 -9.16 17.62
N PHE A 213 8.78 -9.72 18.15
CA PHE A 213 8.62 -11.15 18.33
C PHE A 213 8.61 -11.89 16.99
N HIS A 214 7.80 -11.44 16.03
CA HIS A 214 7.72 -12.05 14.69
C HIS A 214 9.07 -12.01 13.97
N ARG A 215 9.79 -10.90 14.06
CA ARG A 215 11.15 -10.78 13.49
C ARG A 215 12.13 -11.74 14.16
N THR A 216 12.04 -11.92 15.48
CA THR A 216 12.88 -12.89 16.19
C THR A 216 12.59 -14.31 15.73
N ILE A 217 11.31 -14.70 15.61
CA ILE A 217 10.91 -15.99 15.05
C ILE A 217 11.47 -16.19 13.65
N GLU A 218 11.29 -15.22 12.75
CA GLU A 218 11.79 -15.27 11.38
C GLU A 218 13.31 -15.48 11.34
N HIS A 219 14.06 -14.74 12.16
CA HIS A 219 15.51 -14.91 12.26
C HIS A 219 15.89 -16.32 12.71
N ARG A 220 15.19 -16.88 13.73
CA ARG A 220 15.46 -18.24 14.19
C ARG A 220 15.16 -19.29 13.14
N LEU A 221 14.07 -19.11 12.36
CA LEU A 221 13.75 -19.98 11.24
C LEU A 221 14.87 -19.97 10.18
N GLN A 222 15.37 -18.79 9.84
CA GLN A 222 16.47 -18.63 8.87
C GLN A 222 17.78 -19.22 9.35
N MET A 223 18.09 -19.12 10.65
CA MET A 223 19.30 -19.68 11.24
C MET A 223 19.34 -21.21 11.25
N ILE A 224 18.19 -21.90 11.21
CA ILE A 224 18.13 -23.36 11.33
C ILE A 224 18.92 -24.06 10.20
N ASN A 225 18.83 -23.58 8.97
CA ASN A 225 19.52 -24.20 7.81
C ASN A 225 20.19 -23.13 6.91
N ASP A 226 20.47 -21.95 7.44
CA ASP A 226 20.92 -20.79 6.65
C ASP A 226 20.03 -20.58 5.39
N ALA A 227 18.75 -20.70 5.58
CA ALA A 227 17.78 -20.69 4.49
C ALA A 227 16.93 -19.41 4.50
N GLN A 228 16.66 -18.87 3.32
CA GLN A 228 15.69 -17.81 3.16
C GLN A 228 14.26 -18.37 3.27
N THR A 229 13.85 -18.65 4.51
CA THR A 229 12.52 -19.16 4.81
C THR A 229 11.77 -18.22 5.75
N HIS A 230 10.45 -18.20 5.61
CA HIS A 230 9.53 -17.46 6.46
C HIS A 230 8.43 -18.36 7.02
N GLU A 231 8.47 -19.67 6.69
CA GLU A 231 7.41 -20.60 7.07
C GLU A 231 7.70 -21.27 8.39
N LEU A 232 6.67 -21.31 9.26
CA LEU A 232 6.71 -22.08 10.49
C LEU A 232 6.82 -23.58 10.17
N PRO A 233 7.44 -24.38 11.04
CA PRO A 233 7.52 -25.83 10.86
C PRO A 233 6.15 -26.48 10.68
N SER A 234 6.10 -27.57 9.95
CA SER A 234 4.89 -28.41 9.83
C SER A 234 4.84 -29.50 10.86
N SER A 235 5.98 -29.93 11.41
CA SER A 235 6.11 -31.04 12.34
C SER A 235 6.30 -30.58 13.80
N ASP A 236 5.88 -31.41 14.72
CA ASP A 236 6.09 -31.18 16.17
C ASP A 236 7.58 -31.11 16.55
N GLN A 237 8.42 -31.91 15.89
CA GLN A 237 9.87 -31.86 16.09
C GLN A 237 10.46 -30.51 15.63
N GLY A 238 9.98 -29.99 14.52
CA GLY A 238 10.37 -28.66 14.03
C GLY A 238 9.97 -27.55 14.99
N PHE A 239 8.76 -27.61 15.54
CA PHE A 239 8.31 -26.68 16.57
C PHE A 239 9.12 -26.80 17.86
N ALA A 240 9.46 -28.02 18.31
CA ALA A 240 10.31 -28.20 19.48
C ALA A 240 11.70 -27.59 19.29
N ARG A 241 12.30 -27.73 18.10
CA ARG A 241 13.58 -27.09 17.75
C ARG A 241 13.48 -25.57 17.78
N LEU A 242 12.41 -24.99 17.20
CA LEU A 242 12.17 -23.54 17.21
C LEU A 242 11.96 -23.04 18.66
N ALA A 243 11.19 -23.77 19.48
CA ALA A 243 10.95 -23.44 20.88
C ALA A 243 12.24 -23.41 21.70
N SER A 244 13.14 -24.38 21.47
CA SER A 244 14.46 -24.39 22.09
C SER A 244 15.30 -23.16 21.73
N LEU A 245 15.25 -22.71 20.47
CA LEU A 245 15.92 -21.48 20.03
C LEU A 245 15.30 -20.20 20.60
N MET A 246 14.05 -20.28 21.04
CA MET A 246 13.32 -19.20 21.72
C MET A 246 13.40 -19.28 23.24
N SER A 247 14.08 -20.30 23.80
CA SER A 247 14.13 -20.59 25.25
C SER A 247 12.74 -20.71 25.88
N LYS A 248 11.82 -21.37 25.16
CA LYS A 248 10.41 -21.55 25.55
C LYS A 248 9.99 -23.01 25.45
N ASP A 249 8.90 -23.34 26.16
CA ASP A 249 8.19 -24.59 25.93
C ASP A 249 7.50 -24.58 24.55
N LYS A 250 7.36 -25.75 23.93
CA LYS A 250 6.77 -25.89 22.61
C LYS A 250 5.31 -25.42 22.56
N ASP A 251 4.53 -25.81 23.55
CA ASP A 251 3.09 -25.50 23.55
C ASP A 251 2.85 -24.05 23.96
N GLU A 252 3.65 -23.52 24.89
CA GLU A 252 3.69 -22.08 25.21
C GLU A 252 4.02 -21.25 23.97
N LEU A 253 5.04 -21.64 23.18
CA LEU A 253 5.40 -20.93 21.96
C LEU A 253 4.27 -20.96 20.93
N LYS A 254 3.61 -22.12 20.73
CA LYS A 254 2.47 -22.24 19.82
C LYS A 254 1.30 -21.34 20.23
N GLN A 255 0.97 -21.31 21.51
CA GLN A 255 -0.09 -20.43 22.04
C GLN A 255 0.23 -18.95 21.83
N GLU A 256 1.45 -18.54 22.16
CA GLU A 256 1.90 -17.16 22.00
C GLU A 256 1.93 -16.74 20.52
N LEU A 257 2.41 -17.60 19.63
CA LEU A 257 2.38 -17.36 18.16
C LEU A 257 0.96 -17.14 17.67
N PHE A 258 0.05 -18.06 18.02
CA PHE A 258 -1.35 -17.95 17.59
C PHE A 258 -2.01 -16.67 18.13
N PHE A 259 -1.80 -16.37 19.40
CA PHE A 259 -2.32 -15.16 20.04
C PHE A 259 -1.83 -13.89 19.34
N ARG A 260 -0.50 -13.74 19.16
CA ARG A 260 0.08 -12.54 18.56
C ARG A 260 -0.31 -12.36 17.10
N LEU A 261 -0.35 -13.43 16.31
CA LEU A 261 -0.82 -13.38 14.93
C LEU A 261 -2.30 -12.97 14.86
N SER A 262 -3.13 -13.54 15.73
CA SER A 262 -4.57 -13.24 15.78
C SER A 262 -4.85 -11.81 16.22
N GLU A 263 -4.19 -11.31 17.28
CA GLU A 263 -4.34 -9.92 17.71
C GLU A 263 -3.86 -8.92 16.63
N THR A 264 -2.69 -9.20 16.03
CA THR A 264 -2.18 -8.35 14.94
C THR A 264 -3.17 -8.31 13.78
N ASN A 265 -3.70 -9.48 13.38
CA ASN A 265 -4.67 -9.55 12.30
C ASN A 265 -5.95 -8.77 12.63
N ALA A 266 -6.53 -8.95 13.82
CA ALA A 266 -7.75 -8.26 14.25
C ALA A 266 -7.57 -6.73 14.28
N ALA A 267 -6.46 -6.26 14.85
CA ALA A 267 -6.16 -4.83 14.93
C ALA A 267 -6.01 -4.17 13.55
N ILE A 268 -5.41 -4.88 12.60
CA ILE A 268 -5.15 -4.35 11.26
C ILE A 268 -6.37 -4.51 10.35
N GLU A 269 -7.16 -5.59 10.48
CA GLU A 269 -8.43 -5.74 9.75
C GLU A 269 -9.37 -4.58 10.04
N GLY A 270 -9.56 -4.23 11.33
CA GLY A 270 -10.42 -3.13 11.72
C GLY A 270 -10.03 -1.76 11.13
N PHE A 271 -8.77 -1.57 10.72
CA PHE A 271 -8.32 -0.36 10.03
C PHE A 271 -8.62 -0.40 8.52
N PHE A 272 -8.48 -1.56 7.89
CA PHE A 272 -8.65 -1.72 6.45
C PHE A 272 -10.07 -2.14 6.06
N GLU A 273 -10.86 -2.67 7.00
CA GLU A 273 -12.29 -2.91 6.71
C GLU A 273 -12.94 -1.56 6.38
N PRO A 274 -13.56 -1.40 5.21
CA PRO A 274 -14.45 -0.28 4.99
C PRO A 274 -15.47 -0.30 6.13
N GLN A 275 -15.72 0.85 6.75
CA GLN A 275 -16.83 0.94 7.72
C GLN A 275 -18.01 0.22 7.07
N LYS A 276 -18.46 -0.88 7.68
CA LYS A 276 -19.57 -1.65 7.14
C LYS A 276 -20.70 -0.68 6.97
N PHE A 277 -20.94 -0.27 5.75
CA PHE A 277 -22.23 0.32 5.42
C PHE A 277 -23.25 -0.72 5.88
N ASP A 278 -24.21 -0.31 6.71
CA ASP A 278 -25.27 -1.19 7.14
C ASP A 278 -25.81 -1.92 5.92
N GLN A 279 -25.44 -3.19 5.75
CA GLN A 279 -25.93 -4.06 4.67
C GLN A 279 -27.43 -4.34 4.83
N ASN A 280 -28.05 -3.81 5.88
CA ASN A 280 -29.48 -3.77 6.10
C ASN A 280 -30.21 -2.59 5.40
N ILE A 281 -29.53 -1.87 4.48
CA ILE A 281 -30.30 -1.07 3.53
C ILE A 281 -30.91 -2.08 2.58
N GLU A 282 -32.15 -2.50 2.91
CA GLU A 282 -33.04 -3.13 1.95
C GLU A 282 -32.82 -2.44 0.61
N THR A 283 -32.62 -3.22 -0.43
CA THR A 283 -32.56 -2.78 -1.82
C THR A 283 -33.90 -2.07 -2.11
N GLN A 284 -34.01 -0.83 -1.63
CA GLN A 284 -35.13 0.02 -2.06
C GLN A 284 -34.91 0.19 -3.56
N SER A 285 -35.84 -0.39 -4.30
CA SER A 285 -35.93 -0.27 -5.74
C SER A 285 -35.78 1.22 -6.09
N ILE A 286 -34.82 1.52 -6.98
CA ILE A 286 -34.63 2.87 -7.52
C ILE A 286 -35.98 3.36 -7.97
N PRO A 287 -36.49 4.50 -7.49
CA PRO A 287 -37.79 5.02 -7.93
C PRO A 287 -37.79 5.12 -9.45
N LYS A 288 -38.84 4.59 -10.10
CA LYS A 288 -38.93 4.55 -11.57
C LYS A 288 -38.71 5.91 -12.23
N GLU A 289 -39.00 6.99 -11.51
CA GLU A 289 -38.82 8.38 -11.92
C GLU A 289 -37.32 8.75 -12.14
N PHE A 290 -36.40 8.00 -11.51
CA PHE A 290 -34.93 8.24 -11.61
C PHE A 290 -34.24 7.35 -12.64
N GLU A 291 -34.91 6.33 -13.19
CA GLU A 291 -34.31 5.38 -14.12
C GLU A 291 -33.80 6.04 -15.42
N GLU A 292 -34.49 7.07 -15.90
CA GLU A 292 -34.07 7.78 -17.12
C GLU A 292 -32.84 8.65 -16.91
N GLY A 293 -32.70 9.33 -15.77
CA GLY A 293 -31.52 10.14 -15.43
C GLY A 293 -30.26 9.28 -15.23
N ILE A 294 -30.41 8.07 -14.73
CA ILE A 294 -29.32 7.16 -14.38
C ILE A 294 -28.66 6.51 -15.62
N LYS A 295 -29.40 6.33 -16.70
CA LYS A 295 -28.90 5.67 -17.93
C LYS A 295 -27.66 6.32 -18.52
N ASN A 296 -27.48 7.62 -18.31
CA ASN A 296 -26.35 8.37 -18.87
C ASN A 296 -25.10 8.40 -17.95
N TRP A 297 -25.20 8.01 -16.69
CA TRP A 297 -24.10 8.12 -15.72
C TRP A 297 -22.86 7.32 -16.12
N THR A 298 -23.04 6.15 -16.70
CA THR A 298 -21.92 5.32 -17.18
C THR A 298 -21.13 5.97 -18.30
N SER A 299 -21.66 6.98 -18.98
CA SER A 299 -20.98 7.73 -20.03
C SER A 299 -20.13 8.90 -19.50
N PHE A 300 -20.30 9.29 -18.25
CA PHE A 300 -19.62 10.46 -17.68
C PHE A 300 -18.14 10.21 -17.43
N PRO A 301 -17.27 11.24 -17.59
CA PRO A 301 -15.84 11.14 -17.36
C PRO A 301 -15.49 10.57 -15.97
N ALA A 302 -16.27 10.94 -14.96
CA ALA A 302 -16.11 10.45 -13.58
C ALA A 302 -16.21 8.92 -13.45
N LEU A 303 -16.92 8.25 -14.33
CA LEU A 303 -17.24 6.81 -14.29
C LEU A 303 -16.57 6.02 -15.42
N ARG A 304 -15.48 6.54 -16.04
CA ARG A 304 -14.72 5.81 -17.09
C ARG A 304 -13.84 4.70 -16.55
N ALA A 305 -13.34 4.82 -15.32
CA ALA A 305 -12.48 3.81 -14.72
C ALA A 305 -13.32 2.73 -14.04
N ASP A 306 -13.02 1.45 -14.26
CA ASP A 306 -13.72 0.31 -13.64
C ASP A 306 -13.79 0.44 -12.12
N ARG A 307 -12.74 0.97 -11.51
CA ARG A 307 -12.68 1.23 -10.08
C ARG A 307 -13.66 2.33 -9.65
N ALA A 308 -13.80 3.40 -10.42
CA ALA A 308 -14.78 4.45 -10.14
C ALA A 308 -16.20 3.88 -10.18
N ILE A 309 -16.48 3.05 -11.17
CA ILE A 309 -17.77 2.35 -11.31
C ILE A 309 -18.05 1.48 -10.09
N SER A 310 -17.08 0.64 -9.69
CA SER A 310 -17.23 -0.27 -8.55
C SER A 310 -17.51 0.46 -7.23
N ILE A 311 -16.83 1.57 -6.97
CA ILE A 311 -17.07 2.38 -5.76
C ILE A 311 -18.43 3.07 -5.84
N PHE A 312 -18.75 3.62 -6.99
CA PHE A 312 -20.00 4.34 -7.22
C PHE A 312 -21.25 3.45 -7.08
N GLU A 313 -21.17 2.19 -7.58
CA GLU A 313 -22.25 1.20 -7.40
C GLU A 313 -22.52 0.91 -5.92
N ARG A 314 -21.49 0.87 -5.08
CA ARG A 314 -21.66 0.70 -3.63
C ARG A 314 -22.24 1.94 -2.94
N LEU A 315 -21.97 3.14 -3.47
CA LEU A 315 -22.50 4.41 -2.94
C LEU A 315 -23.94 4.69 -3.37
N LYS A 316 -24.37 4.16 -4.51
CA LYS A 316 -25.71 4.42 -5.08
C LYS A 316 -26.86 4.34 -4.08
N PRO A 317 -26.99 3.29 -3.25
CA PRO A 317 -28.08 3.19 -2.29
C PRO A 317 -28.13 4.37 -1.30
N SER A 318 -26.95 4.78 -0.81
CA SER A 318 -26.82 5.92 0.12
C SER A 318 -27.13 7.24 -0.57
N ILE A 319 -26.65 7.43 -1.81
CA ILE A 319 -26.94 8.61 -2.62
C ILE A 319 -28.44 8.78 -2.82
N PHE A 320 -29.14 7.73 -3.26
CA PHE A 320 -30.60 7.79 -3.49
C PHE A 320 -31.38 7.98 -2.20
N LYS A 321 -31.00 7.29 -1.13
CA LYS A 321 -31.63 7.48 0.19
C LYS A 321 -31.53 8.95 0.62
N LYS A 322 -30.36 9.56 0.48
CA LYS A 322 -30.13 10.94 0.88
C LYS A 322 -30.87 11.92 -0.04
N ILE A 323 -30.83 11.74 -1.37
CA ILE A 323 -31.57 12.57 -2.33
C ILE A 323 -33.08 12.53 -2.02
N ASN A 324 -33.65 11.35 -1.78
CA ASN A 324 -35.08 11.20 -1.42
C ASN A 324 -35.42 11.87 -0.10
N SER A 325 -34.49 12.08 0.80
CA SER A 325 -34.71 12.78 2.07
C SER A 325 -34.67 14.31 1.95
N THR A 326 -34.25 14.84 0.80
CA THR A 326 -34.21 16.29 0.56
C THR A 326 -35.63 16.87 0.30
N SER A 327 -35.77 18.17 0.48
CA SER A 327 -37.05 18.84 0.26
C SER A 327 -37.48 18.86 -1.22
N ARG A 328 -36.54 18.69 -2.15
CA ARG A 328 -36.75 18.72 -3.62
C ARG A 328 -35.99 17.62 -4.34
N PRO A 329 -36.38 16.34 -4.21
CA PRO A 329 -35.58 15.22 -4.70
C PRO A 329 -35.24 15.29 -6.19
N ASN A 330 -36.19 15.68 -7.04
CA ASN A 330 -35.97 15.76 -8.49
C ASN A 330 -35.00 16.88 -8.91
N GLU A 331 -35.04 18.02 -8.22
CA GLU A 331 -34.07 19.11 -8.47
C GLU A 331 -32.69 18.73 -7.95
N THR A 332 -32.60 18.11 -6.77
CA THR A 332 -31.37 17.61 -6.19
C THR A 332 -30.73 16.56 -7.08
N LEU A 333 -31.50 15.64 -7.68
CA LEU A 333 -30.99 14.65 -8.62
C LEU A 333 -30.42 15.30 -9.87
N LYS A 334 -31.10 16.30 -10.45
CA LYS A 334 -30.58 17.05 -11.61
C LYS A 334 -29.29 17.80 -11.29
N ALA A 335 -29.20 18.40 -10.10
CA ALA A 335 -28.00 19.08 -9.65
C ALA A 335 -26.83 18.08 -9.46
N PHE A 336 -27.12 16.90 -8.92
CA PHE A 336 -26.14 15.82 -8.75
C PHE A 336 -25.71 15.25 -10.11
N ASP A 337 -26.60 15.07 -11.06
CA ASP A 337 -26.31 14.66 -12.45
C ASP A 337 -25.34 15.67 -13.13
N ASN A 338 -25.66 16.96 -13.04
CA ASN A 338 -24.82 18.03 -13.57
C ASN A 338 -23.43 18.06 -12.90
N PHE A 339 -23.36 17.82 -11.58
CA PHE A 339 -22.11 17.69 -10.85
C PHE A 339 -21.28 16.51 -11.36
N LEU A 340 -21.85 15.31 -11.47
CA LEU A 340 -21.19 14.12 -11.97
C LEU A 340 -20.70 14.27 -13.41
N SER A 341 -21.48 14.91 -14.28
CA SER A 341 -21.16 15.07 -15.71
C SER A 341 -19.91 15.91 -15.93
N LYS A 342 -19.65 16.87 -15.04
CA LYS A 342 -18.51 17.80 -15.13
C LYS A 342 -17.29 17.35 -14.32
N LEU A 343 -17.43 16.31 -13.51
CA LEU A 343 -16.31 15.77 -12.73
C LEU A 343 -15.33 15.01 -13.64
N PRO A 344 -14.06 15.44 -13.75
CA PRO A 344 -13.10 14.86 -14.69
C PRO A 344 -12.64 13.46 -14.32
N ALA A 345 -12.63 13.12 -13.02
CA ALA A 345 -12.26 11.80 -12.49
C ALA A 345 -12.94 11.53 -11.16
N GLY A 346 -13.64 10.37 -11.05
CA GLY A 346 -14.48 10.06 -9.89
C GLY A 346 -13.78 9.28 -8.78
N VAL A 347 -12.70 8.54 -9.08
CA VAL A 347 -12.11 7.57 -8.14
C VAL A 347 -11.79 8.17 -6.75
N GLN A 348 -11.14 9.32 -6.73
CA GLN A 348 -10.72 9.96 -5.46
C GLN A 348 -11.92 10.47 -4.66
N LEU A 349 -12.87 11.11 -5.33
CA LEU A 349 -14.04 11.68 -4.71
C LEU A 349 -14.98 10.58 -4.19
N PHE A 350 -15.20 9.54 -4.98
CA PHE A 350 -16.04 8.42 -4.55
C PHE A 350 -15.40 7.64 -3.40
N SER A 351 -14.07 7.46 -3.42
CA SER A 351 -13.36 6.88 -2.27
C SER A 351 -13.45 7.76 -1.01
N LEU A 352 -13.46 9.09 -1.17
CA LEU A 352 -13.68 10.02 -0.06
C LEU A 352 -15.09 9.84 0.53
N PHE A 353 -16.10 9.74 -0.30
CA PHE A 353 -17.49 9.54 0.13
C PHE A 353 -17.70 8.16 0.77
N GLU A 354 -17.10 7.12 0.23
CA GLU A 354 -17.16 5.77 0.78
C GLU A 354 -16.57 5.70 2.21
N ASN A 355 -15.51 6.45 2.47
CA ASN A 355 -14.89 6.51 3.79
C ASN A 355 -15.51 7.59 4.72
N ASN A 356 -16.32 8.50 4.19
CA ASN A 356 -16.91 9.61 4.95
C ASN A 356 -18.29 9.94 4.41
N ILE A 357 -19.28 9.14 4.74
CA ILE A 357 -20.65 9.32 4.26
C ILE A 357 -21.22 10.69 4.59
N GLN A 358 -20.78 11.30 5.70
CA GLN A 358 -21.20 12.63 6.12
C GLN A 358 -20.82 13.73 5.10
N ILE A 359 -19.70 13.53 4.36
CA ILE A 359 -19.30 14.45 3.29
C ILE A 359 -20.21 14.30 2.08
N LEU A 360 -20.62 13.06 1.75
CA LEU A 360 -21.61 12.82 0.72
C LEU A 360 -22.96 13.44 1.10
N ASP A 361 -23.41 13.26 2.34
CA ASP A 361 -24.64 13.86 2.85
C ASP A 361 -24.60 15.38 2.75
N LEU A 362 -23.49 16.00 3.16
CA LEU A 362 -23.28 17.45 3.06
C LEU A 362 -23.31 17.93 1.59
N LEU A 363 -22.64 17.20 0.69
CA LEU A 363 -22.67 17.53 -0.75
C LEU A 363 -24.12 17.53 -1.27
N ILE A 364 -24.88 16.46 -0.98
CA ILE A 364 -26.27 16.35 -1.45
C ILE A 364 -27.16 17.44 -0.84
N ASP A 365 -26.94 17.79 0.43
CA ASP A 365 -27.65 18.91 1.07
C ASP A 365 -27.33 20.25 0.40
N ILE A 366 -26.08 20.51 0.06
CA ILE A 366 -25.69 21.74 -0.68
C ILE A 366 -26.34 21.76 -2.07
N LEU A 367 -26.28 20.64 -2.79
CA LEU A 367 -26.86 20.52 -4.14
C LEU A 367 -28.39 20.70 -4.13
N GLY A 368 -29.06 20.25 -3.06
CA GLY A 368 -30.50 20.38 -2.89
C GLY A 368 -30.98 21.73 -2.35
N THR A 369 -30.07 22.53 -1.76
CA THR A 369 -30.49 23.75 -1.04
C THR A 369 -30.16 25.02 -1.81
N SER A 370 -29.06 25.06 -2.60
CA SER A 370 -28.58 26.29 -3.24
C SER A 370 -28.05 26.03 -4.64
N GLU A 371 -28.73 26.57 -5.65
CA GLU A 371 -28.31 26.49 -7.05
C GLU A 371 -26.97 27.20 -7.27
N ALA A 372 -26.76 28.37 -6.62
CA ALA A 372 -25.51 29.12 -6.74
C ALA A 372 -24.29 28.36 -6.16
N LEU A 373 -24.48 27.67 -5.02
CA LEU A 373 -23.42 26.83 -4.44
C LEU A 373 -23.19 25.58 -5.27
N SER A 374 -24.24 24.99 -5.84
CA SER A 374 -24.13 23.87 -6.77
C SER A 374 -23.30 24.25 -8.00
N GLU A 375 -23.57 25.39 -8.62
CA GLU A 375 -22.79 25.89 -9.75
C GLU A 375 -21.33 26.18 -9.39
N TYR A 376 -21.08 26.71 -8.17
CA TYR A 376 -19.73 26.96 -7.69
C TYR A 376 -18.92 25.67 -7.52
N LEU A 377 -19.52 24.65 -6.91
CA LEU A 377 -18.89 23.32 -6.72
C LEU A 377 -18.61 22.60 -8.02
N VAL A 378 -19.44 22.85 -9.03
CA VAL A 378 -19.28 22.28 -10.38
C VAL A 378 -18.15 22.95 -11.18
N LYS A 379 -17.82 24.21 -10.86
CA LYS A 379 -16.78 25.00 -11.58
C LYS A 379 -15.40 24.92 -10.94
N ASN A 380 -15.31 24.57 -9.66
CA ASN A 380 -14.07 24.55 -8.85
C ASN A 380 -13.80 23.19 -8.23
#